data_a813d143784e731b42c0e668ce6d7018
#
_entry.id   a813d143784e731b42c0e668ce6d7018
#
_cell.length_a   1.000
_cell.length_b   1.000
_cell.length_c   1.000
_cell.angle_alpha   90.00
_cell.angle_beta   90.00
_cell.angle_gamma   90.00
#
_symmetry.space_group_name_H-M   'P 1'
#
loop_
_entity.id
_entity.type
_entity.pdbx_description
1 polymer ?
#
loop_
_entity_poly.entity_id
_entity_poly.type
_entity_poly.pdbx_seq_one_letter_code
_entity_poly.pdbx_strand_id
1 'polypeptide(L)'
;MEQITARELAYADIKVGDKAELSKQVTDADIMAFANLTGDFNPVHVNEEYAKKTPFGGRIAHGMLTAGLISAVLGMKLPGANAIYMKQELAFLGPVKIGDTVTATVEVLEKIDEKSRIILRTSVTNQAGKLILDGKATLMKK
;
A
#
# COMPACT_ATOMS: atom_id res chain seq x y z
N MET A 1 5.84 21.98 13.65
CA MET A 1 5.47 20.69 13.06
C MET A 1 4.66 20.93 11.79
N GLU A 2 5.11 20.38 10.68
CA GLU A 2 4.35 20.49 9.44
C GLU A 2 3.02 19.79 9.54
N GLN A 3 1.99 20.46 9.07
CA GLN A 3 0.66 19.87 8.98
C GLN A 3 0.58 19.03 7.71
N ILE A 4 0.33 17.72 7.87
CA ILE A 4 0.11 16.82 6.74
C ILE A 4 -1.33 16.99 6.30
N THR A 5 -1.53 17.36 5.02
CA THR A 5 -2.86 17.61 4.47
C THR A 5 -3.11 16.67 3.29
N ALA A 6 -4.23 15.95 3.35
CA ALA A 6 -4.67 15.13 2.23
C ALA A 6 -5.17 16.01 1.09
N ARG A 7 -4.92 15.58 -0.15
CA ARG A 7 -5.55 16.20 -1.32
C ARG A 7 -7.06 15.94 -1.26
N GLU A 8 -7.81 16.91 -1.70
CA GLU A 8 -9.27 16.79 -1.80
C GLU A 8 -9.68 17.06 -3.24
N LEU A 9 -9.93 15.98 -3.98
CA LEU A 9 -10.33 16.03 -5.38
C LEU A 9 -11.84 15.84 -5.49
N ALA A 10 -12.50 16.63 -6.34
CA ALA A 10 -13.88 16.35 -6.68
C ALA A 10 -13.94 15.10 -7.58
N TYR A 11 -15.00 14.32 -7.44
CA TYR A 11 -15.19 13.11 -8.27
C TYR A 11 -15.07 13.43 -9.76
N ALA A 12 -15.68 14.56 -10.21
CA ALA A 12 -15.67 14.96 -11.61
C ALA A 12 -14.28 15.26 -12.16
N ASP A 13 -13.34 15.64 -11.28
CA ASP A 13 -11.97 15.98 -11.68
C ASP A 13 -11.05 14.76 -11.74
N ILE A 14 -11.51 13.61 -11.27
CA ILE A 14 -10.77 12.36 -11.33
C ILE A 14 -11.05 11.67 -12.65
N LYS A 15 -10.02 11.26 -13.37
CA LYS A 15 -10.13 10.70 -14.71
C LYS A 15 -9.46 9.35 -14.81
N VAL A 16 -10.02 8.49 -15.66
CA VAL A 16 -9.37 7.22 -16.02
C VAL A 16 -7.96 7.51 -16.53
N GLY A 17 -6.98 6.78 -16.00
CA GLY A 17 -5.57 6.98 -16.29
C GLY A 17 -4.82 7.84 -15.28
N ASP A 18 -5.53 8.55 -14.40
CA ASP A 18 -4.89 9.30 -13.31
C ASP A 18 -4.10 8.35 -12.41
N LYS A 19 -2.93 8.78 -11.98
CA LYS A 19 -2.01 8.01 -11.12
C LYS A 19 -1.53 8.82 -9.95
N ALA A 20 -1.18 8.12 -8.87
CA ALA A 20 -0.45 8.68 -7.74
C ALA A 20 0.42 7.61 -7.12
N GLU A 21 1.46 8.02 -6.43
CA GLU A 21 2.38 7.08 -5.79
C GLU A 21 2.99 7.63 -4.52
N LEU A 22 3.54 6.72 -3.72
CA LEU A 22 4.27 7.02 -2.50
C LEU A 22 5.41 6.02 -2.36
N SER A 23 6.62 6.50 -2.12
CA SER A 23 7.78 5.65 -1.86
C SER A 23 8.16 5.72 -0.39
N LYS A 24 8.61 4.60 0.15
CA LYS A 24 9.07 4.50 1.54
C LYS A 24 10.15 3.44 1.67
N GLN A 25 11.21 3.75 2.40
CA GLN A 25 12.15 2.73 2.84
C GLN A 25 11.54 2.00 4.05
N VAL A 26 11.48 0.68 3.97
CA VAL A 26 10.94 -0.17 5.05
C VAL A 26 12.04 -0.43 6.07
N THR A 27 11.80 0.00 7.31
CA THR A 27 12.78 -0.10 8.40
C THR A 27 12.36 -1.16 9.42
N ASP A 28 13.30 -1.56 10.28
CA ASP A 28 12.99 -2.39 11.43
C ASP A 28 11.92 -1.74 12.32
N ALA A 29 12.02 -0.43 12.54
CA ALA A 29 11.02 0.31 13.33
C ALA A 29 9.62 0.20 12.74
N ASP A 30 9.49 0.23 11.41
CA ASP A 30 8.19 0.05 10.74
C ASP A 30 7.61 -1.34 11.00
N ILE A 31 8.43 -2.38 10.89
CA ILE A 31 8.00 -3.76 11.12
C ILE A 31 7.57 -3.94 12.57
N MET A 32 8.36 -3.44 13.52
CA MET A 32 8.03 -3.55 14.93
C MET A 32 6.79 -2.74 15.29
N ALA A 33 6.60 -1.57 14.70
CA ALA A 33 5.39 -0.77 14.91
C ALA A 33 4.14 -1.52 14.39
N PHE A 34 4.23 -2.14 13.22
CA PHE A 34 3.13 -2.92 12.66
C PHE A 34 2.83 -4.15 13.52
N ALA A 35 3.86 -4.86 13.96
CA ALA A 35 3.71 -6.03 14.84
C ALA A 35 3.02 -5.64 16.15
N ASN A 36 3.43 -4.54 16.76
CA ASN A 36 2.83 -4.03 17.99
C ASN A 36 1.38 -3.59 17.79
N LEU A 37 1.10 -2.93 16.67
CA LEU A 37 -0.25 -2.44 16.37
C LEU A 37 -1.24 -3.59 16.16
N THR A 38 -0.84 -4.62 15.43
CA THR A 38 -1.74 -5.70 15.00
C THR A 38 -1.68 -6.94 15.87
N GLY A 39 -0.61 -7.12 16.63
CA GLY A 39 -0.35 -8.37 17.35
C GLY A 39 0.29 -9.45 16.49
N ASP A 40 0.72 -9.13 15.27
CA ASP A 40 1.35 -10.09 14.38
C ASP A 40 2.86 -10.16 14.65
N PHE A 41 3.24 -11.00 15.58
CA PHE A 41 4.63 -11.29 15.94
C PHE A 41 5.13 -12.58 15.31
N ASN A 42 4.66 -12.90 14.11
CA ASN A 42 5.17 -14.06 13.39
C ASN A 42 6.70 -13.96 13.31
N PRO A 43 7.44 -14.98 13.76
CA PRO A 43 8.91 -14.90 13.85
C PRO A 43 9.62 -14.60 12.53
N VAL A 44 9.01 -14.88 11.39
CA VAL A 44 9.61 -14.52 10.09
C VAL A 44 9.76 -13.00 9.95
N HIS A 45 8.99 -12.21 10.69
CA HIS A 45 9.07 -10.75 10.68
C HIS A 45 9.94 -10.20 11.79
N VAL A 46 9.90 -10.80 12.97
CA VAL A 46 10.47 -10.19 14.19
C VAL A 46 11.68 -10.91 14.77
N ASN A 47 12.01 -12.12 14.29
CA ASN A 47 13.10 -12.93 14.83
C ASN A 47 14.13 -13.27 13.75
N GLU A 48 15.28 -12.60 13.80
CA GLU A 48 16.34 -12.77 12.79
C GLU A 48 16.88 -14.21 12.76
N GLU A 49 17.09 -14.84 13.92
CA GLU A 49 17.59 -16.22 13.99
C GLU A 49 16.64 -17.20 13.31
N TYR A 50 15.35 -17.02 13.52
CA TYR A 50 14.33 -17.83 12.88
C TYR A 50 14.28 -17.54 11.38
N ALA A 51 14.26 -16.27 11.01
CA ALA A 51 14.08 -15.83 9.62
C ALA A 51 15.24 -16.28 8.72
N LYS A 52 16.46 -16.32 9.24
CA LYS A 52 17.64 -16.81 8.51
C LYS A 52 17.49 -18.25 8.04
N LYS A 53 16.71 -19.05 8.75
CA LYS A 53 16.49 -20.47 8.43
C LYS A 53 15.36 -20.68 7.42
N THR A 54 14.65 -19.61 7.06
CA THR A 54 13.59 -19.67 6.06
C THR A 54 14.18 -19.45 4.66
N PRO A 55 13.42 -19.78 3.60
CA PRO A 55 13.86 -19.50 2.22
C PRO A 55 14.19 -18.03 1.95
N PHE A 56 13.68 -17.10 2.80
CA PHE A 56 13.96 -15.67 2.65
C PHE A 56 15.35 -15.25 3.09
N GLY A 57 16.02 -16.06 3.95
CA GLY A 57 17.38 -15.79 4.41
C GLY A 57 17.52 -14.63 5.39
N GLY A 58 16.42 -14.10 5.90
CA GLY A 58 16.38 -12.98 6.83
C GLY A 58 14.95 -12.50 7.03
N ARG A 59 14.80 -11.52 7.92
CA ARG A 59 13.47 -10.97 8.24
C ARG A 59 12.84 -10.26 7.04
N ILE A 60 11.55 -10.47 6.87
CA ILE A 60 10.76 -9.79 5.84
C ILE A 60 9.64 -8.97 6.50
N ALA A 61 9.19 -7.93 5.80
CA ALA A 61 8.06 -7.12 6.23
C ALA A 61 6.76 -7.92 6.10
N HIS A 62 5.80 -7.60 6.98
CA HIS A 62 4.44 -8.12 6.82
C HIS A 62 3.88 -7.65 5.48
N GLY A 63 3.24 -8.56 4.74
CA GLY A 63 2.59 -8.19 3.48
C GLY A 63 1.58 -7.07 3.66
N MET A 64 0.82 -7.11 4.76
CA MET A 64 -0.19 -6.08 5.06
C MET A 64 0.43 -4.74 5.47
N LEU A 65 1.69 -4.69 5.88
CA LEU A 65 2.40 -3.43 6.09
C LEU A 65 2.55 -2.70 4.76
N THR A 66 3.06 -3.40 3.74
CA THR A 66 3.21 -2.83 2.40
C THR A 66 1.86 -2.50 1.77
N ALA A 67 0.84 -3.32 2.01
CA ALA A 67 -0.53 -3.03 1.60
C ALA A 67 -1.06 -1.74 2.24
N GLY A 68 -0.64 -1.44 3.46
CA GLY A 68 -0.99 -0.19 4.14
C GLY A 68 -0.54 1.07 3.39
N LEU A 69 0.56 0.98 2.64
CA LEU A 69 1.04 2.09 1.83
C LEU A 69 0.08 2.40 0.67
N ILE A 70 -0.57 1.38 0.13
CA ILE A 70 -1.63 1.57 -0.87
C ILE A 70 -2.76 2.40 -0.26
N SER A 71 -3.19 2.06 0.95
CA SER A 71 -4.22 2.82 1.67
C SER A 71 -3.82 4.29 1.82
N ALA A 72 -2.55 4.55 2.14
CA ALA A 72 -2.04 5.92 2.27
C ALA A 72 -2.14 6.71 0.96
N VAL A 73 -1.78 6.10 -0.18
CA VAL A 73 -1.90 6.76 -1.48
C VAL A 73 -3.35 7.07 -1.80
N LEU A 74 -4.24 6.09 -1.57
CA LEU A 74 -5.67 6.28 -1.85
C LEU A 74 -6.28 7.39 -0.98
N GLY A 75 -5.95 7.43 0.29
CA GLY A 75 -6.53 8.40 1.22
C GLY A 75 -5.93 9.80 1.15
N MET A 76 -4.65 9.90 0.78
CA MET A 76 -3.93 11.17 0.81
C MET A 76 -3.78 11.82 -0.55
N LYS A 77 -3.82 11.06 -1.64
CA LYS A 77 -3.47 11.57 -2.96
C LYS A 77 -4.54 11.33 -4.03
N LEU A 78 -5.04 10.08 -4.17
CA LEU A 78 -5.97 9.73 -5.24
C LEU A 78 -6.80 8.51 -4.83
N PRO A 79 -8.10 8.61 -4.62
CA PRO A 79 -9.00 9.77 -4.77
C PRO A 79 -8.82 10.88 -3.73
N GLY A 80 -8.07 10.64 -2.63
CA GLY A 80 -7.81 11.62 -1.60
C GLY A 80 -8.90 11.67 -0.52
N ALA A 81 -8.98 12.80 0.17
CA ALA A 81 -9.92 13.00 1.28
C ALA A 81 -11.37 12.75 0.85
N ASN A 82 -12.17 12.28 1.79
CA ASN A 82 -13.58 11.93 1.59
C ASN A 82 -13.81 10.70 0.69
N ALA A 83 -12.76 9.95 0.36
CA ALA A 83 -12.92 8.66 -0.29
C ALA A 83 -13.23 7.57 0.74
N ILE A 84 -14.17 6.70 0.41
CA ILE A 84 -14.55 5.57 1.26
C ILE A 84 -13.98 4.30 0.64
N TYR A 85 -13.13 3.62 1.39
CA TYR A 85 -12.50 2.37 0.95
C TYR A 85 -13.51 1.24 1.08
N MET A 86 -13.87 0.60 -0.03
CA MET A 86 -14.93 -0.39 -0.03
C MET A 86 -14.46 -1.81 -0.25
N LYS A 87 -13.47 -1.98 -1.12
CA LYS A 87 -13.00 -3.31 -1.48
C LYS A 87 -11.52 -3.24 -1.88
N GLN A 88 -10.77 -4.27 -1.50
CA GLN A 88 -9.39 -4.44 -1.92
C GLN A 88 -9.13 -5.92 -2.25
N GLU A 89 -8.64 -6.16 -3.45
CA GLU A 89 -8.07 -7.44 -3.84
C GLU A 89 -6.56 -7.30 -3.88
N LEU A 90 -5.83 -8.29 -3.38
CA LEU A 90 -4.37 -8.28 -3.35
C LEU A 90 -3.81 -9.67 -3.65
N ALA A 91 -2.79 -9.71 -4.48
CA ALA A 91 -1.89 -10.85 -4.64
C ALA A 91 -0.52 -10.45 -4.08
N PHE A 92 0.06 -11.29 -3.22
CA PHE A 92 1.38 -11.09 -2.64
C PHE A 92 2.39 -11.88 -3.47
N LEU A 93 3.23 -11.18 -4.22
CA LEU A 93 4.07 -11.76 -5.27
C LEU A 93 5.53 -11.90 -4.89
N GLY A 94 5.98 -11.23 -3.84
CA GLY A 94 7.35 -11.32 -3.38
C GLY A 94 7.58 -10.68 -2.02
N PRO A 95 8.71 -11.01 -1.37
CA PRO A 95 9.01 -10.48 -0.05
C PRO A 95 9.61 -9.07 -0.13
N VAL A 96 9.43 -8.32 0.97
CA VAL A 96 10.11 -7.04 1.19
C VAL A 96 11.04 -7.23 2.38
N LYS A 97 12.31 -6.93 2.20
CA LYS A 97 13.33 -7.03 3.25
C LYS A 97 13.54 -5.70 3.94
N ILE A 98 14.08 -5.75 5.16
CA ILE A 98 14.47 -4.54 5.89
C ILE A 98 15.47 -3.77 5.03
N GLY A 99 15.22 -2.48 4.83
CA GLY A 99 16.05 -1.61 4.01
C GLY A 99 15.58 -1.45 2.58
N ASP A 100 14.67 -2.30 2.10
CA ASP A 100 14.10 -2.13 0.77
C ASP A 100 13.30 -0.83 0.70
N THR A 101 13.38 -0.16 -0.44
CA THR A 101 12.52 0.98 -0.75
C THR A 101 11.41 0.51 -1.67
N VAL A 102 10.18 0.68 -1.24
CA VAL A 102 9.00 0.26 -1.99
C VAL A 102 8.20 1.46 -2.44
N THR A 103 7.57 1.35 -3.60
CA THR A 103 6.72 2.37 -4.19
C THR A 103 5.33 1.80 -4.39
N ALA A 104 4.36 2.37 -3.68
CA ALA A 104 2.95 2.04 -3.87
C ALA A 104 2.36 2.97 -4.92
N THR A 105 1.71 2.41 -5.94
CA THR A 105 1.14 3.13 -7.07
C THR A 105 -0.33 2.78 -7.21
N VAL A 106 -1.16 3.78 -7.44
CA VAL A 106 -2.57 3.59 -7.79
C VAL A 106 -2.86 4.25 -9.13
N GLU A 107 -3.71 3.61 -9.92
CA GLU A 107 -4.12 4.12 -11.22
C GLU A 107 -5.62 3.92 -11.40
N VAL A 108 -6.32 4.97 -11.79
CA VAL A 108 -7.76 4.89 -12.06
C VAL A 108 -7.99 4.07 -13.33
N LEU A 109 -8.69 2.96 -13.21
CA LEU A 109 -9.04 2.07 -14.32
C LEU A 109 -10.44 2.34 -14.84
N GLU A 110 -11.38 2.67 -13.95
CA GLU A 110 -12.79 2.79 -14.29
C GLU A 110 -13.50 3.71 -13.32
N LYS A 111 -14.50 4.42 -13.81
CA LYS A 111 -15.43 5.22 -13.01
C LYS A 111 -16.84 4.75 -13.28
N ILE A 112 -17.60 4.51 -12.22
CA ILE A 112 -19.01 4.12 -12.30
C ILE A 112 -19.82 5.30 -11.77
N ASP A 113 -20.24 6.18 -12.67
CA ASP A 113 -20.82 7.47 -12.32
C ASP A 113 -22.11 7.37 -11.50
N GLU A 114 -22.98 6.42 -11.82
CA GLU A 114 -24.27 6.23 -11.14
C GLU A 114 -24.10 5.97 -9.64
N LYS A 115 -22.94 5.42 -9.25
CA LYS A 115 -22.68 5.04 -7.86
C LYS A 115 -21.53 5.82 -7.24
N SER A 116 -20.95 6.78 -7.97
CA SER A 116 -19.74 7.51 -7.55
C SER A 116 -18.59 6.57 -7.14
N ARG A 117 -18.42 5.46 -7.87
CA ARG A 117 -17.40 4.46 -7.61
C ARG A 117 -16.21 4.67 -8.52
N ILE A 118 -15.04 4.43 -7.96
CA ILE A 118 -13.77 4.47 -8.68
C ILE A 118 -13.08 3.14 -8.46
N ILE A 119 -12.66 2.51 -9.55
CA ILE A 119 -11.88 1.27 -9.51
C ILE A 119 -10.46 1.62 -9.91
N LEU A 120 -9.50 1.24 -9.04
CA LEU A 120 -8.08 1.55 -9.25
C LEU A 120 -7.27 0.27 -9.24
N ARG A 121 -6.28 0.21 -10.11
CA ARG A 121 -5.19 -0.75 -9.96
C ARG A 121 -4.32 -0.27 -8.82
N THR A 122 -3.92 -1.19 -7.95
CA THR A 122 -3.05 -0.91 -6.81
C THR A 122 -1.86 -1.86 -6.86
N SER A 123 -0.65 -1.32 -6.81
CA SER A 123 0.55 -2.13 -6.91
C SER A 123 1.66 -1.58 -6.03
N VAL A 124 2.59 -2.46 -5.66
CA VAL A 124 3.80 -2.08 -4.94
C VAL A 124 4.98 -2.71 -5.63
N THR A 125 5.99 -1.92 -5.94
CA THR A 125 7.26 -2.38 -6.50
C THR A 125 8.40 -2.08 -5.54
N ASN A 126 9.50 -2.84 -5.62
CA ASN A 126 10.71 -2.55 -4.86
C ASN A 126 11.67 -1.67 -5.68
N GLN A 127 12.84 -1.35 -5.13
CA GLN A 127 13.85 -0.49 -5.78
C GLN A 127 14.41 -1.09 -7.08
N ALA A 128 14.28 -2.39 -7.28
CA ALA A 128 14.69 -3.06 -8.53
C ALA A 128 13.57 -3.09 -9.57
N GLY A 129 12.42 -2.48 -9.27
CA GLY A 129 11.25 -2.50 -10.15
C GLY A 129 10.47 -3.81 -10.11
N LYS A 130 10.79 -4.70 -9.19
CA LYS A 130 10.08 -5.97 -9.05
C LYS A 130 8.71 -5.74 -8.42
N LEU A 131 7.67 -6.33 -9.02
CA LEU A 131 6.31 -6.26 -8.50
C LEU A 131 6.17 -7.13 -7.26
N ILE A 132 5.83 -6.49 -6.13
CA ILE A 132 5.70 -7.12 -4.80
C ILE A 132 4.25 -7.44 -4.48
N LEU A 133 3.36 -6.48 -4.75
CA LEU A 133 1.91 -6.62 -4.59
C LEU A 133 1.22 -6.15 -5.85
N ASP A 134 0.11 -6.79 -6.19
CA ASP A 134 -0.76 -6.34 -7.27
C ASP A 134 -2.21 -6.62 -6.93
N GLY A 135 -3.09 -5.71 -7.30
CA GLY A 135 -4.51 -5.86 -7.03
C GLY A 135 -5.36 -4.73 -7.55
N LYS A 136 -6.59 -4.69 -7.05
CA LYS A 136 -7.58 -3.65 -7.40
C LYS A 136 -8.29 -3.19 -6.15
N ALA A 137 -8.61 -1.90 -6.12
CA ALA A 137 -9.42 -1.30 -5.07
C ALA A 137 -10.68 -0.68 -5.67
N THR A 138 -11.76 -0.71 -4.90
CA THR A 138 -12.99 0.02 -5.20
C THR A 138 -13.22 1.03 -4.09
N LEU A 139 -13.34 2.29 -4.45
CA LEU A 139 -13.62 3.38 -3.52
C LEU A 139 -14.84 4.16 -3.99
N MET A 140 -15.56 4.75 -3.02
CA MET A 140 -16.61 5.70 -3.31
C MET A 140 -16.11 7.10 -2.99
N LYS A 141 -16.36 8.04 -3.90
CA LYS A 141 -15.94 9.42 -3.75
C LYS A 141 -17.14 10.32 -4.06
N LYS A 142 -17.53 11.15 -3.12
CA LYS A 142 -18.58 12.12 -3.34
C LYS A 142 -18.02 13.47 -3.77
#